data_d19805db63077cdd2fac9a26538aadd9
#
_entry.id   d19805db63077cdd2fac9a26538aadd9
#
_cell.length_a   1.000
_cell.length_b   1.000
_cell.length_c   1.000
_cell.angle_alpha   90.00
_cell.angle_beta   90.00
_cell.angle_gamma   90.00
#
_symmetry.space_group_name_H-M   'P 1'
#
loop_
_entity.id
_entity.type
_entity.pdbx_description
1 polymer ?
#
loop_
_entity_poly.entity_id
_entity_poly.type
_entity_poly.pdbx_seq_one_letter_code
_entity_poly.pdbx_strand_id
1 'polypeptide(L)'
;MLSHRHEVTCVVWSLDLPSAARPSDDRRRSSASAYDARSRTVGVFEVASCIVAPELEGGRETMTGPLTGLKVLELAGIGPGPYACMLLADLGADVLRLERGDVDAKDAFTWDLLARSRSSVAVDLKSEAGRQLVLRLSEQADVLIEGFRPGVAERLGVGPQDIAVRNPRLVYGRITGYGQEGRLAERAGHDINYIAMSGALWPIGRVGERPVPPLNLVGDFGGGSMFLLFGVLAAVLHARETGEGQVVDAAMVDGSASMMTMTHAFENLGYWIEERGANILDSGAPFYEVYETSDHRYVAVGAIEPQFYAELLRGLSLAASTLPPQMDRESWPSLKERFAAIFATKTRDEWEEIFVDTDACVTPVLSPREAAEHPVNVARGVFDVDGTVQPNPAPRFSKTPGAIGDPPGLAGSGTRAGLARWGIGIDDFTVFRSAGAFGGSTTMGDETA
;
A
#
# COMPACT_ATOMS: atom_id res chain seq x y z
N MET A 1 -17.72 28.66 25.22
CA MET A 1 -16.74 29.62 24.64
C MET A 1 -15.39 29.23 25.17
N LEU A 2 -14.56 28.60 24.35
CA LEU A 2 -13.10 28.58 24.41
C LEU A 2 -12.63 27.74 23.23
N SER A 3 -12.19 28.46 22.18
CA SER A 3 -11.68 27.87 20.94
C SER A 3 -10.23 27.44 21.16
N HIS A 4 -9.95 26.15 21.08
CA HIS A 4 -8.58 25.68 20.88
C HIS A 4 -8.29 25.57 19.38
N ARG A 5 -7.50 26.49 18.90
CA ARG A 5 -6.85 26.37 17.59
C ARG A 5 -5.67 25.40 17.75
N HIS A 6 -5.73 24.27 17.08
CA HIS A 6 -4.56 23.44 16.85
C HIS A 6 -3.79 24.03 15.68
N GLU A 7 -2.61 24.52 15.93
CA GLU A 7 -1.64 24.88 14.90
C GLU A 7 -1.16 23.58 14.24
N VAL A 8 -1.56 23.38 13.00
CA VAL A 8 -1.00 22.35 12.14
C VAL A 8 0.30 22.93 11.58
N THR A 9 1.43 22.45 12.07
CA THR A 9 2.74 22.76 11.51
C THR A 9 2.85 22.06 10.15
N CYS A 10 2.62 22.82 9.09
CA CYS A 10 2.92 22.40 7.73
C CYS A 10 4.44 22.42 7.59
N VAL A 11 5.07 21.26 7.47
CA VAL A 11 6.50 21.13 7.11
C VAL A 11 6.61 21.50 5.64
N VAL A 12 6.94 22.76 5.38
CA VAL A 12 7.33 23.22 4.04
C VAL A 12 8.79 22.85 3.84
N TRP A 13 9.09 22.05 2.86
CA TRP A 13 10.45 21.74 2.42
C TRP A 13 11.13 23.01 1.94
N SER A 14 11.88 23.69 2.80
CA SER A 14 12.78 24.77 2.39
C SER A 14 14.16 24.17 2.10
N LEU A 15 14.37 23.77 0.86
CA LEU A 15 15.70 23.56 0.34
C LEU A 15 16.29 24.95 0.03
N ASP A 16 17.27 25.39 0.82
CA ASP A 16 18.09 26.56 0.47
C ASP A 16 18.95 26.19 -0.73
N LEU A 17 18.44 26.48 -1.92
CA LEU A 17 19.13 26.24 -3.19
C LEU A 17 19.89 27.51 -3.60
N PRO A 18 21.11 27.39 -4.14
CA PRO A 18 21.86 28.55 -4.60
C PRO A 18 21.09 29.25 -5.73
N SER A 19 20.85 30.55 -5.55
CA SER A 19 20.13 31.44 -6.45
C SER A 19 20.82 31.49 -7.82
N ALA A 20 20.14 31.01 -8.84
CA ALA A 20 20.46 31.36 -10.22
C ALA A 20 20.15 32.85 -10.44
N ALA A 21 21.16 33.59 -10.89
CA ALA A 21 21.09 35.04 -11.12
C ALA A 21 19.94 35.41 -12.06
N ARG A 22 19.00 36.25 -11.57
CA ARG A 22 18.05 37.01 -12.39
C ARG A 22 18.60 38.41 -12.67
N PRO A 23 18.33 38.97 -13.84
CA PRO A 23 18.69 40.36 -14.12
C PRO A 23 17.83 41.32 -13.26
N SER A 24 18.47 42.41 -12.87
CA SER A 24 17.98 43.48 -12.04
C SER A 24 16.70 44.15 -12.55
N ASP A 25 15.71 44.28 -11.70
CA ASP A 25 14.85 45.48 -11.77
C ASP A 25 14.58 46.03 -10.35
N ASP A 26 14.86 47.32 -10.24
CA ASP A 26 14.98 48.14 -9.07
C ASP A 26 13.58 48.65 -8.66
N ARG A 27 13.18 48.57 -7.39
CA ARG A 27 12.47 49.60 -6.62
C ARG A 27 11.83 49.16 -5.30
N ARG A 28 12.40 49.77 -4.24
CA ARG A 28 11.76 50.34 -3.02
C ARG A 28 11.31 49.41 -1.87
N ARG A 29 12.11 49.51 -0.80
CA ARG A 29 11.83 49.93 0.61
C ARG A 29 10.50 49.46 1.27
N SER A 30 10.50 48.80 2.43
CA SER A 30 10.83 49.31 3.78
C SER A 30 10.39 48.32 4.88
N SER A 31 11.08 48.41 5.98
CA SER A 31 10.76 48.12 7.40
C SER A 31 10.85 46.72 7.95
N ALA A 32 11.86 46.58 8.78
CA ALA A 32 12.11 45.49 9.74
C ALA A 32 11.18 45.61 10.97
N SER A 33 10.77 44.47 11.52
CA SER A 33 10.40 44.38 12.93
C SER A 33 10.94 43.06 13.51
N ALA A 34 11.73 43.22 14.57
CA ALA A 34 12.30 42.14 15.35
C ALA A 34 11.22 41.43 16.19
N TYR A 35 11.32 40.12 16.33
CA TYR A 35 10.55 39.39 17.34
C TYR A 35 11.47 38.56 18.23
N ASP A 36 11.31 38.81 19.51
CA ASP A 36 12.10 38.37 20.65
C ASP A 36 11.77 36.92 21.03
N ALA A 37 12.80 36.09 21.25
CA ALA A 37 12.69 34.71 21.69
C ALA A 37 12.62 34.65 23.21
N ARG A 38 11.50 34.19 23.77
CA ARG A 38 11.41 33.79 25.19
C ARG A 38 11.11 32.30 25.30
N SER A 39 12.02 31.62 25.95
CA SER A 39 11.92 30.23 26.42
C SER A 39 10.68 29.97 27.27
N ARG A 40 9.96 28.88 27.00
CA ARG A 40 9.05 28.26 27.97
C ARG A 40 9.28 26.75 28.02
N THR A 41 9.65 26.30 29.20
CA THR A 41 9.71 24.93 29.66
C THR A 41 8.34 24.26 29.52
N VAL A 42 8.26 23.13 28.82
CA VAL A 42 7.03 22.33 28.74
C VAL A 42 7.17 21.13 29.68
N GLY A 43 6.25 21.06 30.63
CA GLY A 43 6.16 19.97 31.59
C GLY A 43 5.64 18.68 30.95
N VAL A 44 6.21 17.57 31.36
CA VAL A 44 5.80 16.21 30.99
C VAL A 44 4.44 15.92 31.62
N PHE A 45 3.41 15.66 30.83
CA PHE A 45 2.15 15.08 31.30
C PHE A 45 2.13 13.59 30.92
N GLU A 46 2.17 12.78 31.95
CA GLU A 46 1.93 11.35 31.90
C GLU A 46 0.43 11.11 31.63
N VAL A 47 0.06 10.64 30.47
CA VAL A 47 -1.31 10.21 30.16
C VAL A 47 -1.32 8.68 30.12
N ALA A 48 -1.59 8.10 31.29
CA ALA A 48 -1.96 6.69 31.36
C ALA A 48 -3.42 6.53 30.90
N SER A 49 -3.61 6.09 29.65
CA SER A 49 -4.92 5.69 29.12
C SER A 49 -5.08 4.18 29.31
N CYS A 50 -5.76 3.75 30.35
CA CYS A 50 -6.32 2.41 30.46
C CYS A 50 -7.46 2.29 29.43
N ILE A 51 -7.21 1.65 28.31
CA ILE A 51 -8.29 1.14 27.46
C ILE A 51 -8.68 -0.22 28.03
N VAL A 52 -9.79 -0.25 28.77
CA VAL A 52 -10.46 -1.50 29.16
C VAL A 52 -11.18 -1.99 27.91
N ALA A 53 -10.74 -3.09 27.35
CA ALA A 53 -11.49 -3.80 26.33
C ALA A 53 -12.76 -4.37 26.96
N PRO A 54 -13.94 -4.24 26.31
CA PRO A 54 -15.14 -4.93 26.76
C PRO A 54 -14.99 -6.43 26.51
N GLU A 55 -15.27 -7.25 27.51
CA GLU A 55 -15.47 -8.69 27.37
C GLU A 55 -16.67 -8.93 26.45
N LEU A 56 -16.45 -9.61 25.34
CA LEU A 56 -17.46 -9.93 24.35
C LEU A 56 -17.93 -11.39 24.55
N GLU A 57 -19.19 -11.54 24.87
CA GLU A 57 -19.89 -12.83 24.83
C GLU A 57 -19.95 -13.35 23.38
N GLY A 58 -19.70 -14.66 23.22
CA GLY A 58 -19.56 -15.35 21.94
C GLY A 58 -20.73 -15.20 20.97
N GLY A 59 -20.64 -14.25 20.10
CA GLY A 59 -21.40 -14.09 18.86
C GLY A 59 -20.46 -13.61 17.77
N ARG A 60 -20.53 -14.17 16.56
CA ARG A 60 -19.73 -13.72 15.40
C ARG A 60 -19.71 -12.20 15.35
N GLU A 61 -18.58 -11.61 15.66
CA GLU A 61 -18.39 -10.16 15.55
C GLU A 61 -18.67 -9.75 14.10
N THR A 62 -19.66 -8.89 13.92
CA THR A 62 -19.84 -8.19 12.66
C THR A 62 -18.58 -7.40 12.41
N MET A 63 -17.89 -7.67 11.30
CA MET A 63 -16.71 -6.90 10.87
C MET A 63 -17.02 -5.41 11.04
N THR A 64 -16.29 -4.76 11.93
CA THR A 64 -16.44 -3.32 12.17
C THR A 64 -15.35 -2.60 11.43
N GLY A 65 -15.70 -1.49 10.78
CA GLY A 65 -14.73 -0.72 10.01
C GLY A 65 -15.43 0.43 9.29
N PRO A 66 -14.67 1.37 8.72
CA PRO A 66 -15.24 2.53 8.02
C PRO A 66 -16.01 2.16 6.75
N LEU A 67 -15.80 0.94 6.23
CA LEU A 67 -16.45 0.44 5.01
C LEU A 67 -17.60 -0.55 5.31
N THR A 68 -18.04 -0.65 6.57
CA THR A 68 -19.20 -1.48 6.92
C THR A 68 -20.41 -1.12 6.07
N GLY A 69 -21.01 -2.15 5.44
CA GLY A 69 -22.13 -1.99 4.52
C GLY A 69 -21.75 -1.80 3.05
N LEU A 70 -20.46 -1.67 2.73
CA LEU A 70 -19.97 -1.71 1.35
C LEU A 70 -19.89 -3.18 0.88
N LYS A 71 -20.56 -3.50 -0.23
CA LYS A 71 -20.58 -4.84 -0.84
C LYS A 71 -19.69 -4.90 -2.07
N VAL A 72 -18.71 -5.80 -2.05
CA VAL A 72 -17.68 -5.94 -3.10
C VAL A 72 -17.70 -7.35 -3.67
N LEU A 73 -17.86 -7.49 -4.98
CA LEU A 73 -17.59 -8.72 -5.71
C LEU A 73 -16.14 -8.72 -6.20
N GLU A 74 -15.37 -9.75 -5.87
CA GLU A 74 -14.04 -9.97 -6.41
C GLU A 74 -14.07 -11.15 -7.37
N LEU A 75 -13.76 -10.92 -8.64
CA LEU A 75 -13.42 -12.00 -9.56
C LEU A 75 -11.96 -12.39 -9.30
N ALA A 76 -11.75 -13.58 -8.75
CA ALA A 76 -10.46 -13.99 -8.22
C ALA A 76 -9.32 -13.86 -9.23
N GLY A 77 -8.23 -13.29 -8.78
CA GLY A 77 -6.98 -13.09 -9.52
C GLY A 77 -5.77 -13.34 -8.62
N ILE A 78 -4.62 -12.83 -9.04
CA ILE A 78 -3.33 -12.93 -8.34
C ILE A 78 -2.80 -11.51 -8.09
N GLY A 79 -2.12 -11.30 -6.98
CA GLY A 79 -1.37 -10.08 -6.68
C GLY A 79 -2.24 -8.87 -6.36
N PRO A 80 -2.28 -7.83 -7.22
CA PRO A 80 -2.80 -6.51 -6.84
C PRO A 80 -4.32 -6.47 -6.60
N GLY A 81 -5.13 -7.22 -7.34
CA GLY A 81 -6.57 -7.30 -7.11
C GLY A 81 -6.90 -7.88 -5.72
N PRO A 82 -6.40 -9.09 -5.40
CA PRO A 82 -6.54 -9.68 -4.07
C PRO A 82 -6.05 -8.79 -2.93
N TYR A 83 -4.92 -8.09 -3.08
CA TYR A 83 -4.43 -7.16 -2.06
C TYR A 83 -5.39 -5.99 -1.83
N ALA A 84 -5.89 -5.38 -2.90
CA ALA A 84 -6.90 -4.33 -2.78
C ALA A 84 -8.17 -4.83 -2.07
N CYS A 85 -8.67 -6.01 -2.45
CA CYS A 85 -9.86 -6.62 -1.84
C CYS A 85 -9.64 -7.00 -0.36
N MET A 86 -8.43 -7.45 0.01
CA MET A 86 -8.04 -7.70 1.40
C MET A 86 -8.14 -6.41 2.23
N LEU A 87 -7.58 -5.31 1.73
CA LEU A 87 -7.64 -4.02 2.43
C LEU A 87 -9.08 -3.51 2.59
N LEU A 88 -9.96 -3.70 1.59
CA LEU A 88 -11.38 -3.36 1.73
C LEU A 88 -12.05 -4.22 2.81
N ALA A 89 -11.78 -5.52 2.83
CA ALA A 89 -12.33 -6.45 3.81
C ALA A 89 -11.83 -6.14 5.23
N ASP A 90 -10.53 -5.91 5.41
CA ASP A 90 -9.94 -5.52 6.70
C ASP A 90 -10.54 -4.22 7.26
N LEU A 91 -11.07 -3.35 6.40
CA LEU A 91 -11.78 -2.12 6.76
C LEU A 91 -13.31 -2.30 6.87
N GLY A 92 -13.81 -3.54 6.84
CA GLY A 92 -15.20 -3.88 7.14
C GLY A 92 -16.13 -4.00 5.94
N ALA A 93 -15.63 -3.96 4.70
CA ALA A 93 -16.44 -4.26 3.53
C ALA A 93 -16.80 -5.75 3.47
N ASP A 94 -18.04 -6.07 3.05
CA ASP A 94 -18.46 -7.46 2.76
C ASP A 94 -17.96 -7.85 1.37
N VAL A 95 -16.79 -8.48 1.33
CA VAL A 95 -16.15 -8.91 0.08
C VAL A 95 -16.48 -10.38 -0.19
N LEU A 96 -17.11 -10.64 -1.32
CA LEU A 96 -17.40 -11.98 -1.82
C LEU A 96 -16.43 -12.32 -2.95
N ARG A 97 -15.51 -13.25 -2.69
CA ARG A 97 -14.51 -13.70 -3.66
C ARG A 97 -15.10 -14.85 -4.49
N LEU A 98 -15.22 -14.62 -5.80
CA LEU A 98 -15.70 -15.57 -6.77
C LEU A 98 -14.51 -16.23 -7.46
N GLU A 99 -14.33 -17.52 -7.26
CA GLU A 99 -13.18 -18.26 -7.80
C GLU A 99 -13.60 -19.58 -8.46
N ARG A 100 -12.69 -20.17 -9.20
CA ARG A 100 -12.96 -21.41 -9.91
C ARG A 100 -13.08 -22.56 -8.92
N GLY A 101 -14.13 -23.37 -9.06
CA GLY A 101 -14.38 -24.53 -8.20
C GLY A 101 -13.60 -25.78 -8.55
N ASP A 102 -12.79 -25.76 -9.63
CA ASP A 102 -12.03 -26.92 -10.13
C ASP A 102 -10.54 -26.89 -9.69
N VAL A 103 -10.21 -26.08 -8.69
CA VAL A 103 -8.85 -26.06 -8.12
C VAL A 103 -8.68 -27.26 -7.22
N ASP A 104 -7.73 -28.14 -7.56
CA ASP A 104 -7.33 -29.25 -6.70
C ASP A 104 -6.94 -28.70 -5.32
N ALA A 105 -7.38 -29.38 -4.24
CA ALA A 105 -7.02 -29.01 -2.87
C ALA A 105 -5.49 -28.91 -2.63
N LYS A 106 -4.69 -29.53 -3.51
CA LYS A 106 -3.23 -29.47 -3.54
C LYS A 106 -2.70 -28.12 -4.03
N ASP A 107 -3.47 -27.44 -4.88
CA ASP A 107 -3.15 -26.15 -5.47
C ASP A 107 -3.87 -24.99 -4.74
N ALA A 108 -4.61 -25.32 -3.67
CA ALA A 108 -5.30 -24.33 -2.86
C ALA A 108 -4.29 -23.57 -2.00
N PHE A 109 -4.15 -22.28 -2.29
CA PHE A 109 -3.27 -21.36 -1.56
C PHE A 109 -3.89 -20.93 -0.22
N THR A 110 -4.11 -21.89 0.70
CA THR A 110 -4.61 -21.58 2.06
C THR A 110 -3.63 -20.76 2.90
N TRP A 111 -2.39 -20.64 2.43
CA TRP A 111 -1.36 -19.80 3.02
C TRP A 111 -1.35 -18.36 2.43
N ASP A 112 -2.14 -18.09 1.40
CA ASP A 112 -2.19 -16.75 0.79
C ASP A 112 -2.96 -15.77 1.67
N LEU A 113 -2.23 -15.10 2.55
CA LEU A 113 -2.78 -14.07 3.45
C LEU A 113 -3.52 -12.96 2.72
N LEU A 114 -3.26 -12.76 1.42
CA LEU A 114 -4.02 -11.83 0.60
C LEU A 114 -5.49 -12.24 0.43
N ALA A 115 -5.84 -13.48 0.75
CA ALA A 115 -7.22 -13.98 0.70
C ALA A 115 -7.97 -13.93 2.04
N ARG A 116 -7.34 -13.45 3.12
CA ARG A 116 -7.96 -13.33 4.46
C ARG A 116 -9.20 -12.43 4.45
N SER A 117 -10.03 -12.57 5.48
CA SER A 117 -11.20 -11.72 5.76
C SER A 117 -12.31 -11.80 4.70
N ARG A 118 -12.29 -12.80 3.81
CA ARG A 118 -13.24 -12.93 2.69
C ARG A 118 -13.88 -14.30 2.62
N SER A 119 -15.16 -14.31 2.22
CA SER A 119 -15.85 -15.57 1.87
C SER A 119 -15.54 -15.95 0.43
N SER A 120 -15.14 -17.20 0.23
CA SER A 120 -14.87 -17.78 -1.08
C SER A 120 -16.11 -18.53 -1.60
N VAL A 121 -16.50 -18.24 -2.83
CA VAL A 121 -17.58 -18.90 -3.57
C VAL A 121 -17.04 -19.49 -4.86
N ALA A 122 -17.23 -20.78 -5.05
CA ALA A 122 -16.90 -21.44 -6.31
C ALA A 122 -17.90 -21.06 -7.40
N VAL A 123 -17.42 -20.59 -8.57
CA VAL A 123 -18.27 -20.25 -9.72
C VAL A 123 -17.59 -20.68 -11.02
N ASP A 124 -18.35 -21.33 -11.89
CA ASP A 124 -17.94 -21.58 -13.27
C ASP A 124 -18.46 -20.49 -14.21
N LEU A 125 -17.65 -19.47 -14.48
CA LEU A 125 -17.98 -18.37 -15.40
C LEU A 125 -18.15 -18.80 -16.86
N LYS A 126 -17.76 -20.03 -17.21
CA LYS A 126 -17.99 -20.57 -18.56
C LYS A 126 -19.40 -21.14 -18.71
N SER A 127 -20.05 -21.54 -17.61
CA SER A 127 -21.44 -21.99 -17.62
C SER A 127 -22.39 -20.80 -17.68
N GLU A 128 -23.55 -20.98 -18.35
CA GLU A 128 -24.63 -19.97 -18.35
C GLU A 128 -25.10 -19.68 -16.92
N ALA A 129 -25.27 -20.72 -16.11
CA ALA A 129 -25.76 -20.60 -14.74
C ALA A 129 -24.76 -19.84 -13.85
N GLY A 130 -23.45 -20.08 -13.99
CA GLY A 130 -22.41 -19.34 -13.24
C GLY A 130 -22.41 -17.85 -13.63
N ARG A 131 -22.54 -17.55 -14.92
CA ARG A 131 -22.66 -16.18 -15.40
C ARG A 131 -23.89 -15.48 -14.82
N GLN A 132 -25.07 -16.14 -14.87
CA GLN A 132 -26.30 -15.60 -14.31
C GLN A 132 -26.21 -15.38 -12.79
N LEU A 133 -25.50 -16.25 -12.08
CA LEU A 133 -25.24 -16.06 -10.65
C LEU A 133 -24.45 -14.77 -10.40
N VAL A 134 -23.37 -14.52 -11.16
CA VAL A 134 -22.57 -13.28 -11.02
C VAL A 134 -23.43 -12.05 -11.34
N LEU A 135 -24.21 -12.07 -12.41
CA LEU A 135 -25.13 -10.99 -12.75
C LEU A 135 -26.18 -10.75 -11.64
N ARG A 136 -26.70 -11.81 -11.03
CA ARG A 136 -27.64 -11.71 -9.91
C ARG A 136 -26.99 -11.11 -8.66
N LEU A 137 -25.76 -11.50 -8.34
CA LEU A 137 -25.00 -10.95 -7.23
C LEU A 137 -24.66 -9.46 -7.45
N SER A 138 -24.37 -9.07 -8.70
CA SER A 138 -24.05 -7.69 -9.05
C SER A 138 -25.21 -6.71 -8.83
N GLU A 139 -26.46 -7.18 -8.81
CA GLU A 139 -27.64 -6.35 -8.52
C GLU A 139 -27.60 -5.75 -7.10
N GLN A 140 -26.84 -6.37 -6.18
CA GLN A 140 -26.69 -5.94 -4.79
C GLN A 140 -25.30 -5.40 -4.46
N ALA A 141 -24.35 -5.49 -5.38
CA ALA A 141 -22.99 -5.04 -5.17
C ALA A 141 -22.87 -3.53 -5.36
N ASP A 142 -22.02 -2.90 -4.55
CA ASP A 142 -21.57 -1.52 -4.79
C ASP A 142 -20.39 -1.50 -5.75
N VAL A 143 -19.54 -2.55 -5.69
CA VAL A 143 -18.28 -2.64 -6.43
C VAL A 143 -18.12 -4.05 -7.00
N LEU A 144 -17.56 -4.15 -8.22
CA LEU A 144 -16.99 -5.37 -8.77
C LEU A 144 -15.53 -5.09 -9.12
N ILE A 145 -14.62 -5.97 -8.70
CA ILE A 145 -13.18 -5.88 -9.00
C ILE A 145 -12.75 -7.11 -9.80
N GLU A 146 -12.04 -6.87 -10.92
CA GLU A 146 -11.43 -7.92 -11.71
C GLU A 146 -10.03 -7.55 -12.21
N GLY A 147 -9.20 -8.55 -12.46
CA GLY A 147 -7.83 -8.40 -12.98
C GLY A 147 -7.59 -9.25 -14.23
N PHE A 148 -8.60 -9.49 -15.05
CA PHE A 148 -8.46 -10.22 -16.30
C PHE A 148 -7.79 -9.36 -17.38
N ARG A 149 -7.24 -10.03 -18.37
CA ARG A 149 -6.79 -9.33 -19.58
C ARG A 149 -7.98 -8.67 -20.29
N PRO A 150 -7.77 -7.51 -20.97
CA PRO A 150 -8.83 -6.82 -21.70
C PRO A 150 -9.66 -7.75 -22.59
N GLY A 151 -10.98 -7.56 -22.55
CA GLY A 151 -11.95 -8.36 -23.31
C GLY A 151 -12.26 -9.75 -22.75
N VAL A 152 -11.63 -10.19 -21.66
CA VAL A 152 -11.94 -11.52 -21.06
C VAL A 152 -13.27 -11.46 -20.31
N ALA A 153 -13.48 -10.46 -19.47
CA ALA A 153 -14.74 -10.29 -18.74
C ALA A 153 -15.93 -10.13 -19.70
N GLU A 154 -15.76 -9.40 -20.78
CA GLU A 154 -16.76 -9.21 -21.82
C GLU A 154 -17.10 -10.56 -22.51
N ARG A 155 -16.11 -11.36 -22.88
CA ARG A 155 -16.32 -12.69 -23.47
C ARG A 155 -17.02 -13.67 -22.53
N LEU A 156 -16.81 -13.48 -21.22
CA LEU A 156 -17.49 -14.27 -20.18
C LEU A 156 -18.93 -13.75 -19.89
N GLY A 157 -19.33 -12.61 -20.47
CA GLY A 157 -20.65 -12.00 -20.25
C GLY A 157 -20.82 -11.42 -18.83
N VAL A 158 -19.71 -10.98 -18.21
CA VAL A 158 -19.67 -10.30 -16.91
C VAL A 158 -18.86 -9.01 -17.00
N GLY A 159 -18.70 -8.46 -18.20
CA GLY A 159 -18.03 -7.21 -18.45
C GLY A 159 -18.82 -5.98 -17.97
N PRO A 160 -18.22 -4.78 -18.04
CA PRO A 160 -18.83 -3.55 -17.52
C PRO A 160 -20.24 -3.29 -18.07
N GLN A 161 -20.46 -3.54 -19.36
CA GLN A 161 -21.77 -3.31 -19.98
C GLN A 161 -22.82 -4.33 -19.51
N ASP A 162 -22.43 -5.60 -19.35
CA ASP A 162 -23.33 -6.65 -18.86
C ASP A 162 -23.81 -6.34 -17.45
N ILE A 163 -22.88 -5.87 -16.61
CA ILE A 163 -23.14 -5.51 -15.21
C ILE A 163 -23.97 -4.23 -15.12
N ALA A 164 -23.64 -3.19 -15.92
CA ALA A 164 -24.35 -1.90 -15.88
C ALA A 164 -25.84 -2.03 -16.26
N VAL A 165 -26.19 -2.98 -17.10
CA VAL A 165 -27.62 -3.28 -17.42
C VAL A 165 -28.37 -3.76 -16.18
N ARG A 166 -27.71 -4.48 -15.26
CA ARG A 166 -28.31 -5.01 -14.03
C ARG A 166 -28.26 -4.01 -12.88
N ASN A 167 -27.15 -3.31 -12.77
CA ASN A 167 -26.93 -2.34 -11.70
C ASN A 167 -26.16 -1.12 -12.23
N PRO A 168 -26.83 -0.08 -12.69
CA PRO A 168 -26.18 1.12 -13.22
C PRO A 168 -25.42 1.94 -12.17
N ARG A 169 -25.57 1.61 -10.87
CA ARG A 169 -24.86 2.27 -9.76
C ARG A 169 -23.54 1.59 -9.40
N LEU A 170 -23.31 0.37 -9.90
CA LEU A 170 -22.13 -0.41 -9.55
C LEU A 170 -20.86 0.25 -10.12
N VAL A 171 -19.85 0.31 -9.29
CA VAL A 171 -18.49 0.71 -9.67
C VAL A 171 -17.73 -0.52 -10.14
N TYR A 172 -17.23 -0.49 -11.38
CA TYR A 172 -16.51 -1.61 -11.99
C TYR A 172 -15.01 -1.32 -11.98
N GLY A 173 -14.26 -1.89 -11.04
CA GLY A 173 -12.80 -1.74 -10.92
C GLY A 173 -12.05 -2.77 -11.75
N ARG A 174 -11.19 -2.29 -12.67
CA ARG A 174 -10.32 -3.11 -13.52
C ARG A 174 -8.87 -2.84 -13.16
N ILE A 175 -8.12 -3.90 -12.83
CA ILE A 175 -6.70 -3.78 -12.55
C ILE A 175 -5.90 -4.57 -13.57
N THR A 176 -5.04 -3.87 -14.30
CA THR A 176 -4.20 -4.46 -15.36
C THR A 176 -2.79 -3.91 -15.32
N GLY A 177 -1.88 -4.55 -16.06
CA GLY A 177 -0.50 -4.06 -16.17
C GLY A 177 -0.37 -2.80 -17.03
N TYR A 178 -1.05 -2.78 -18.17
CA TYR A 178 -0.85 -1.79 -19.23
C TYR A 178 -2.14 -1.06 -19.64
N GLY A 179 -3.22 -1.16 -18.86
CA GLY A 179 -4.52 -0.56 -19.20
C GLY A 179 -5.33 -1.41 -20.19
N GLN A 180 -6.48 -0.85 -20.61
CA GLN A 180 -7.46 -1.53 -21.46
C GLN A 180 -7.14 -1.39 -22.95
N GLU A 181 -6.32 -0.42 -23.33
CA GLU A 181 -6.03 -0.06 -24.70
C GLU A 181 -4.53 -0.01 -24.98
N GLY A 182 -4.16 0.01 -26.25
CA GLY A 182 -2.78 0.14 -26.69
C GLY A 182 -2.09 -1.20 -26.99
N ARG A 183 -0.87 -1.11 -27.51
CA ARG A 183 -0.12 -2.25 -28.05
C ARG A 183 0.18 -3.36 -27.04
N LEU A 184 0.33 -2.99 -25.75
CA LEU A 184 0.69 -3.90 -24.68
C LEU A 184 -0.51 -4.37 -23.85
N ALA A 185 -1.70 -3.84 -24.04
CA ALA A 185 -2.88 -4.12 -23.22
C ALA A 185 -3.18 -5.63 -23.07
N GLU A 186 -3.06 -6.40 -24.16
CA GLU A 186 -3.28 -7.86 -24.16
C GLU A 186 -2.02 -8.68 -23.80
N ARG A 187 -0.89 -8.03 -23.50
CA ARG A 187 0.37 -8.74 -23.27
C ARG A 187 0.51 -9.12 -21.80
N ALA A 188 1.17 -10.27 -21.57
CA ALA A 188 1.56 -10.68 -20.23
C ALA A 188 2.69 -9.78 -19.71
N GLY A 189 2.66 -9.54 -18.41
CA GLY A 189 3.71 -8.86 -17.67
C GLY A 189 3.51 -9.09 -16.17
N HIS A 190 4.49 -8.69 -15.39
CA HIS A 190 4.49 -8.66 -13.94
C HIS A 190 5.01 -7.31 -13.47
N ASP A 191 4.96 -7.03 -12.16
CA ASP A 191 5.42 -5.78 -11.55
C ASP A 191 6.64 -5.17 -12.24
N ILE A 192 7.73 -5.92 -12.35
CA ILE A 192 8.99 -5.46 -12.93
C ILE A 192 8.83 -4.91 -14.35
N ASN A 193 7.90 -5.47 -15.14
CA ASN A 193 7.66 -5.00 -16.52
C ASN A 193 6.90 -3.68 -16.53
N TYR A 194 5.94 -3.51 -15.62
CA TYR A 194 5.12 -2.29 -15.51
C TYR A 194 5.94 -1.13 -15.00
N ILE A 195 6.76 -1.34 -13.95
CA ILE A 195 7.65 -0.30 -13.41
C ILE A 195 8.82 0.02 -14.35
N ALA A 196 9.26 -0.93 -15.20
CA ALA A 196 10.24 -0.66 -16.23
C ALA A 196 9.68 0.28 -17.30
N MET A 197 8.44 0.07 -17.72
CA MET A 197 7.78 0.90 -18.74
C MET A 197 7.36 2.28 -18.21
N SER A 198 7.06 2.42 -16.93
CA SER A 198 6.73 3.70 -16.29
C SER A 198 7.95 4.57 -15.97
N GLY A 199 9.17 4.03 -16.10
CA GLY A 199 10.40 4.71 -15.70
C GLY A 199 10.78 4.54 -14.23
N ALA A 200 9.90 3.97 -13.39
CA ALA A 200 10.12 3.85 -11.96
C ALA A 200 11.28 2.89 -11.61
N LEU A 201 11.52 1.86 -12.43
CA LEU A 201 12.60 0.91 -12.17
C LEU A 201 14.00 1.51 -12.43
N TRP A 202 14.12 2.48 -13.35
CA TRP A 202 15.42 2.99 -13.78
C TRP A 202 16.28 3.54 -12.63
N PRO A 203 15.77 4.38 -11.71
CA PRO A 203 16.57 4.96 -10.64
C PRO A 203 16.85 4.00 -9.47
N ILE A 204 16.20 2.85 -9.40
CA ILE A 204 16.33 1.94 -8.25
C ILE A 204 17.54 1.03 -8.43
N GLY A 205 18.58 1.21 -7.60
CA GLY A 205 19.80 0.41 -7.62
C GLY A 205 21.05 1.24 -7.30
N ARG A 206 22.20 0.65 -7.49
CA ARG A 206 23.52 1.27 -7.19
C ARG A 206 24.16 1.87 -8.43
N VAL A 207 25.08 2.82 -8.21
CA VAL A 207 25.89 3.42 -9.28
C VAL A 207 26.69 2.33 -10.01
N GLY A 208 26.69 2.38 -11.35
CA GLY A 208 27.41 1.42 -12.20
C GLY A 208 26.78 0.02 -12.27
N GLU A 209 25.68 -0.25 -11.54
CA GLU A 209 24.98 -1.53 -11.55
C GLU A 209 23.69 -1.46 -12.36
N ARG A 210 23.12 -2.63 -12.67
CA ARG A 210 21.77 -2.73 -13.25
C ARG A 210 20.70 -2.32 -12.24
N PRO A 211 19.49 -1.87 -12.69
CA PRO A 211 18.37 -1.64 -11.80
C PRO A 211 18.01 -2.88 -10.98
N VAL A 212 17.58 -2.66 -9.74
CA VAL A 212 17.20 -3.71 -8.80
C VAL A 212 15.69 -3.71 -8.63
N PRO A 213 14.98 -4.84 -8.88
CA PRO A 213 13.53 -4.89 -8.67
C PRO A 213 13.20 -4.79 -7.17
N PRO A 214 12.27 -3.88 -6.78
CA PRO A 214 11.88 -3.66 -5.38
C PRO A 214 10.78 -4.63 -4.94
N LEU A 215 10.90 -5.94 -5.21
CA LEU A 215 9.84 -6.91 -5.11
C LEU A 215 8.66 -6.53 -6.03
N ASN A 216 7.42 -6.78 -5.59
CA ASN A 216 6.20 -6.34 -6.27
C ASN A 216 5.49 -5.19 -5.50
N LEU A 217 6.26 -4.38 -4.78
CA LEU A 217 5.72 -3.31 -3.93
C LEU A 217 5.35 -2.07 -4.73
N VAL A 218 6.08 -1.78 -5.81
CA VAL A 218 5.92 -0.54 -6.56
C VAL A 218 4.87 -0.67 -7.66
N GLY A 219 4.94 -1.71 -8.51
CA GLY A 219 3.99 -1.92 -9.59
C GLY A 219 2.65 -2.47 -9.11
N ASP A 220 2.67 -3.69 -8.54
CA ASP A 220 1.44 -4.39 -8.15
C ASP A 220 0.71 -3.66 -7.01
N PHE A 221 1.40 -3.35 -5.92
CA PHE A 221 0.74 -2.81 -4.73
C PHE A 221 0.65 -1.29 -4.75
N GLY A 222 1.76 -0.58 -4.92
CA GLY A 222 1.77 0.89 -4.94
C GLY A 222 1.02 1.48 -6.12
N GLY A 223 1.47 1.17 -7.34
CA GLY A 223 0.90 1.67 -8.60
C GLY A 223 -0.43 1.02 -8.99
N GLY A 224 -0.66 -0.23 -8.58
CA GLY A 224 -1.88 -0.98 -8.88
C GLY A 224 -2.93 -0.88 -7.78
N SER A 225 -2.77 -1.65 -6.71
CA SER A 225 -3.80 -1.82 -5.68
C SER A 225 -4.23 -0.52 -5.01
N MET A 226 -3.26 0.35 -4.65
CA MET A 226 -3.59 1.61 -3.98
C MET A 226 -4.31 2.58 -4.91
N PHE A 227 -3.93 2.64 -6.21
CA PHE A 227 -4.63 3.46 -7.19
C PHE A 227 -6.03 2.90 -7.52
N LEU A 228 -6.17 1.56 -7.59
CA LEU A 228 -7.49 0.94 -7.71
C LEU A 228 -8.39 1.31 -6.54
N LEU A 229 -7.91 1.18 -5.29
CA LEU A 229 -8.68 1.52 -4.09
C LEU A 229 -9.08 2.99 -4.07
N PHE A 230 -8.14 3.89 -4.35
CA PHE A 230 -8.42 5.32 -4.43
C PHE A 230 -9.50 5.62 -5.49
N GLY A 231 -9.36 5.07 -6.70
CA GLY A 231 -10.32 5.26 -7.78
C GLY A 231 -11.69 4.67 -7.47
N VAL A 232 -11.73 3.44 -6.94
CA VAL A 232 -13.00 2.76 -6.58
C VAL A 232 -13.74 3.51 -5.47
N LEU A 233 -13.05 3.92 -4.40
CA LEU A 233 -13.70 4.65 -3.31
C LEU A 233 -14.20 6.02 -3.76
N ALA A 234 -13.44 6.73 -4.61
CA ALA A 234 -13.90 7.99 -5.21
C ALA A 234 -15.15 7.78 -6.09
N ALA A 235 -15.15 6.72 -6.90
CA ALA A 235 -16.31 6.36 -7.74
C ALA A 235 -17.52 5.93 -6.92
N VAL A 236 -17.33 5.22 -5.79
CA VAL A 236 -18.42 4.87 -4.86
C VAL A 236 -19.05 6.12 -4.23
N LEU A 237 -18.24 7.11 -3.84
CA LEU A 237 -18.76 8.39 -3.34
C LEU A 237 -19.61 9.08 -4.40
N HIS A 238 -19.13 9.14 -5.64
CA HIS A 238 -19.87 9.69 -6.77
C HIS A 238 -21.19 8.92 -7.01
N ALA A 239 -21.12 7.59 -7.04
CA ALA A 239 -22.31 6.75 -7.27
C ALA A 239 -23.37 6.86 -6.15
N ARG A 240 -22.93 7.08 -4.90
CA ARG A 240 -23.86 7.32 -3.78
C ARG A 240 -24.59 8.65 -3.89
N GLU A 241 -23.93 9.67 -4.44
CA GLU A 241 -24.51 11.00 -4.62
C GLU A 241 -25.39 11.08 -5.87
N THR A 242 -24.96 10.52 -6.99
CA THR A 242 -25.61 10.67 -8.29
C THR A 242 -26.54 9.52 -8.67
N GLY A 243 -26.33 8.34 -8.12
CA GLY A 243 -26.94 7.10 -8.57
C GLY A 243 -26.26 6.45 -9.78
N GLU A 244 -25.14 6.98 -10.25
CA GLU A 244 -24.43 6.52 -11.45
C GLU A 244 -23.08 5.92 -11.09
N GLY A 245 -22.88 4.63 -11.38
CA GLY A 245 -21.62 3.93 -11.32
C GLY A 245 -20.74 4.23 -12.53
N GLN A 246 -19.52 3.72 -12.51
CA GLN A 246 -18.57 3.90 -13.62
C GLN A 246 -17.50 2.82 -13.62
N VAL A 247 -16.76 2.73 -14.72
CA VAL A 247 -15.57 1.90 -14.81
C VAL A 247 -14.36 2.69 -14.29
N VAL A 248 -13.57 2.03 -13.44
CA VAL A 248 -12.27 2.52 -12.97
C VAL A 248 -11.20 1.62 -13.58
N ASP A 249 -10.44 2.14 -14.54
CA ASP A 249 -9.28 1.47 -15.12
C ASP A 249 -8.02 1.85 -14.34
N ALA A 250 -7.51 0.91 -13.56
CA ALA A 250 -6.32 1.09 -12.73
C ALA A 250 -5.15 0.31 -13.34
N ALA A 251 -4.46 0.92 -14.28
CA ALA A 251 -3.28 0.34 -14.88
C ALA A 251 -2.06 0.53 -13.98
N MET A 252 -1.33 -0.55 -13.70
CA MET A 252 -0.12 -0.50 -12.86
C MET A 252 0.96 0.40 -13.44
N VAL A 253 1.07 0.50 -14.76
CA VAL A 253 2.00 1.42 -15.42
C VAL A 253 1.65 2.88 -15.14
N ASP A 254 0.37 3.24 -15.13
CA ASP A 254 -0.09 4.62 -14.90
C ASP A 254 0.14 5.04 -13.46
N GLY A 255 -0.25 4.17 -12.51
CA GLY A 255 -0.03 4.43 -11.09
C GLY A 255 1.45 4.52 -10.74
N SER A 256 2.29 3.64 -11.30
CA SER A 256 3.75 3.71 -11.10
C SER A 256 4.34 4.98 -11.69
N ALA A 257 3.89 5.42 -12.87
CA ALA A 257 4.31 6.68 -13.46
C ALA A 257 3.88 7.89 -12.61
N SER A 258 2.66 7.86 -12.06
CA SER A 258 2.16 8.89 -11.15
C SER A 258 3.03 9.05 -9.91
N MET A 259 3.55 7.96 -9.33
CA MET A 259 4.46 8.01 -8.19
C MET A 259 5.82 8.66 -8.53
N MET A 260 6.20 8.72 -9.79
CA MET A 260 7.43 9.39 -10.25
C MET A 260 7.29 10.92 -10.43
N THR A 261 6.13 11.51 -10.10
CA THR A 261 5.86 12.95 -10.28
C THR A 261 6.94 13.85 -9.67
N MET A 262 7.41 13.54 -8.45
CA MET A 262 8.47 14.32 -7.80
C MET A 262 9.81 14.20 -8.53
N THR A 263 10.16 13.00 -9.01
CA THR A 263 11.39 12.76 -9.78
C THR A 263 11.37 13.57 -11.08
N HIS A 264 10.26 13.56 -11.82
CA HIS A 264 10.08 14.40 -13.02
C HIS A 264 10.16 15.90 -12.72
N ALA A 265 9.63 16.34 -11.57
CA ALA A 265 9.78 17.73 -11.17
C ALA A 265 11.25 18.10 -10.94
N PHE A 266 12.03 17.25 -10.27
CA PHE A 266 13.47 17.45 -10.07
C PHE A 266 14.25 17.42 -11.38
N GLU A 267 13.91 16.54 -12.30
CA GLU A 267 14.51 16.48 -13.63
C GLU A 267 14.27 17.79 -14.40
N ASN A 268 13.02 18.28 -14.44
CA ASN A 268 12.66 19.55 -15.09
C ASN A 268 13.36 20.76 -14.49
N LEU A 269 13.75 20.71 -13.21
CA LEU A 269 14.49 21.75 -12.52
C LEU A 269 16.00 21.61 -12.66
N GLY A 270 16.49 20.52 -13.27
CA GLY A 270 17.92 20.20 -13.38
C GLY A 270 18.56 19.72 -12.07
N TYR A 271 17.76 19.29 -11.10
CA TYR A 271 18.24 18.74 -9.83
C TYR A 271 18.40 17.22 -9.85
N TRP A 272 17.77 16.54 -10.80
CA TRP A 272 17.93 15.12 -11.01
C TRP A 272 18.96 14.82 -12.09
N ILE A 273 19.87 13.93 -11.80
CA ILE A 273 20.82 13.38 -12.76
C ILE A 273 20.32 12.00 -13.17
N GLU A 274 20.28 11.73 -14.47
CA GLU A 274 19.76 10.45 -14.99
C GLU A 274 20.61 9.25 -14.54
N GLU A 275 21.86 9.46 -14.17
CA GLU A 275 22.74 8.42 -13.64
C GLU A 275 22.21 7.92 -12.29
N ARG A 276 22.01 6.61 -12.18
CA ARG A 276 21.55 5.94 -10.96
C ARG A 276 22.58 6.03 -9.84
N GLY A 277 22.13 6.27 -8.61
CA GLY A 277 23.03 6.39 -7.44
C GLY A 277 23.82 7.71 -7.42
N ALA A 278 23.35 8.74 -8.14
CA ALA A 278 23.97 10.06 -8.18
C ALA A 278 23.09 11.16 -7.53
N ASN A 279 21.89 10.81 -7.08
CA ASN A 279 20.93 11.73 -6.49
C ASN A 279 20.77 11.51 -4.98
N ILE A 280 19.96 12.36 -4.33
CA ILE A 280 19.73 12.23 -2.89
C ILE A 280 19.01 10.93 -2.59
N LEU A 281 17.86 10.69 -3.25
CA LEU A 281 16.94 9.61 -2.88
C LEU A 281 17.27 8.24 -3.50
N ASP A 282 18.28 8.17 -4.35
CA ASP A 282 18.71 6.94 -5.02
C ASP A 282 20.03 6.38 -4.47
N SER A 283 20.36 6.73 -3.22
CA SER A 283 21.61 6.37 -2.55
C SER A 283 22.86 7.06 -3.09
N GLY A 284 22.76 8.18 -3.80
CA GLY A 284 23.91 9.01 -4.19
C GLY A 284 24.53 9.72 -3.00
N ALA A 285 23.67 10.30 -2.14
CA ALA A 285 24.09 11.05 -0.98
C ALA A 285 24.53 10.16 0.21
N PRO A 286 25.62 10.53 0.92
CA PRO A 286 26.09 9.80 2.10
C PRO A 286 25.10 9.81 3.26
N PHE A 287 24.22 10.79 3.31
CA PHE A 287 23.19 10.96 4.33
C PHE A 287 21.82 10.37 3.93
N TYR A 288 21.75 9.67 2.79
CA TYR A 288 20.58 8.89 2.37
C TYR A 288 21.06 7.57 1.75
N GLU A 289 21.46 6.63 2.61
CA GLU A 289 22.13 5.40 2.20
C GLU A 289 21.92 4.29 3.23
N VAL A 290 22.19 3.06 2.82
CA VAL A 290 22.25 1.88 3.69
C VAL A 290 23.70 1.48 3.91
N TYR A 291 24.13 1.41 5.17
CA TYR A 291 25.50 1.06 5.55
C TYR A 291 25.58 -0.30 6.24
N GLU A 292 26.64 -1.05 5.91
CA GLU A 292 26.96 -2.31 6.58
C GLU A 292 27.62 -2.05 7.93
N THR A 293 27.27 -2.84 8.93
CA THR A 293 27.78 -2.79 10.31
C THR A 293 28.78 -3.92 10.57
N SER A 294 29.46 -3.89 11.71
CA SER A 294 30.54 -4.87 12.02
C SER A 294 30.06 -6.32 12.11
N ASP A 295 28.76 -6.53 12.34
CA ASP A 295 28.10 -7.84 12.41
C ASP A 295 27.45 -8.27 11.09
N HIS A 296 27.83 -7.63 9.96
CA HIS A 296 27.28 -7.87 8.61
C HIS A 296 25.77 -7.67 8.51
N ARG A 297 25.20 -6.82 9.37
CA ARG A 297 23.85 -6.31 9.26
C ARG A 297 23.88 -4.90 8.68
N TYR A 298 22.75 -4.20 8.69
CA TYR A 298 22.65 -2.91 8.02
C TYR A 298 21.89 -1.89 8.86
N VAL A 299 22.25 -0.63 8.68
CA VAL A 299 21.51 0.54 9.13
C VAL A 299 21.11 1.39 7.93
N ALA A 300 19.93 1.98 7.99
CA ALA A 300 19.43 2.95 7.02
C ALA A 300 19.62 4.36 7.56
N VAL A 301 20.16 5.24 6.75
CA VAL A 301 20.40 6.66 7.07
C VAL A 301 19.53 7.50 6.14
N GLY A 302 18.80 8.47 6.69
CA GLY A 302 17.90 9.37 5.95
C GLY A 302 17.98 10.82 6.42
N ALA A 303 19.16 11.31 6.84
CA ALA A 303 19.39 12.62 7.46
C ALA A 303 19.50 13.76 6.43
N ILE A 304 18.41 14.06 5.72
CA ILE A 304 18.42 15.02 4.60
C ILE A 304 18.51 16.46 5.10
N GLU A 305 17.70 16.84 6.10
CA GLU A 305 17.66 18.19 6.62
C GLU A 305 18.93 18.54 7.43
N PRO A 306 19.40 19.78 7.38
CA PRO A 306 20.67 20.17 8.05
C PRO A 306 20.71 19.87 9.53
N GLN A 307 19.59 19.99 10.26
CA GLN A 307 19.51 19.69 11.68
C GLN A 307 19.67 18.18 11.94
N PHE A 308 19.06 17.32 11.14
CA PHE A 308 19.17 15.86 11.26
C PHE A 308 20.56 15.39 10.83
N TYR A 309 21.14 16.02 9.80
CA TYR A 309 22.52 15.77 9.41
C TYR A 309 23.51 16.14 10.51
N ALA A 310 23.29 17.25 11.23
CA ALA A 310 24.12 17.63 12.36
C ALA A 310 24.04 16.59 13.50
N GLU A 311 22.88 15.99 13.74
CA GLU A 311 22.72 14.89 14.70
C GLU A 311 23.40 13.60 14.26
N LEU A 312 23.27 13.25 12.97
CA LEU A 312 24.02 12.14 12.38
C LEU A 312 25.53 12.32 12.60
N LEU A 313 26.08 13.48 12.26
CA LEU A 313 27.50 13.74 12.44
C LEU A 313 27.94 13.64 13.91
N ARG A 314 27.10 14.08 14.84
CA ARG A 314 27.35 13.96 16.29
C ARG A 314 27.43 12.49 16.70
N GLY A 315 26.47 11.65 16.30
CA GLY A 315 26.46 10.21 16.57
C GLY A 315 27.67 9.48 15.96
N LEU A 316 28.11 9.92 14.78
CA LEU A 316 29.31 9.43 14.12
C LEU A 316 30.63 10.00 14.69
N SER A 317 30.55 10.89 15.70
CA SER A 317 31.69 11.60 16.29
C SER A 317 32.52 12.41 15.27
N LEU A 318 31.81 13.02 14.31
CA LEU A 318 32.38 13.86 13.26
C LEU A 318 32.15 15.35 13.53
N ALA A 319 33.18 16.17 13.40
CA ALA A 319 33.04 17.62 13.50
C ALA A 319 32.65 18.20 12.12
N ALA A 320 31.49 18.84 12.03
CA ALA A 320 30.99 19.44 10.78
C ALA A 320 32.00 20.40 10.13
N SER A 321 32.78 21.15 10.94
CA SER A 321 33.80 22.06 10.44
C SER A 321 34.99 21.41 9.69
N THR A 322 35.12 20.08 9.77
CA THR A 322 36.15 19.31 9.07
C THR A 322 35.64 18.63 7.81
N LEU A 323 34.36 18.83 7.48
CA LEU A 323 33.68 18.20 6.35
C LEU A 323 33.33 19.23 5.28
N PRO A 324 33.22 18.81 4.01
CA PRO A 324 32.67 19.65 2.97
C PRO A 324 31.17 19.93 3.24
N PRO A 325 30.55 20.92 2.56
CA PRO A 325 29.14 21.17 2.66
C PRO A 325 28.31 19.92 2.34
N GLN A 326 27.21 19.71 3.07
CA GLN A 326 26.34 18.53 2.93
C GLN A 326 25.90 18.28 1.47
N MET A 327 25.55 19.34 0.74
CA MET A 327 25.02 19.26 -0.63
C MET A 327 26.12 19.31 -1.72
N ASP A 328 27.38 19.27 -1.33
CA ASP A 328 28.48 19.17 -2.28
C ASP A 328 28.60 17.76 -2.84
N ARG A 329 27.97 17.54 -4.00
CA ARG A 329 27.91 16.23 -4.67
C ARG A 329 29.28 15.66 -5.04
N GLU A 330 30.28 16.50 -5.32
CA GLU A 330 31.62 16.04 -5.66
C GLU A 330 32.29 15.32 -4.48
N SER A 331 31.92 15.70 -3.27
CA SER A 331 32.43 15.09 -2.04
C SER A 331 31.67 13.83 -1.60
N TRP A 332 30.49 13.57 -2.11
CA TRP A 332 29.64 12.46 -1.65
C TRP A 332 30.32 11.09 -1.71
N PRO A 333 31.02 10.70 -2.79
CA PRO A 333 31.69 9.39 -2.82
C PRO A 333 32.68 9.18 -1.65
N SER A 334 33.52 10.17 -1.40
CA SER A 334 34.52 10.09 -0.31
C SER A 334 33.90 10.12 1.08
N LEU A 335 32.79 10.85 1.25
CA LEU A 335 32.00 10.85 2.50
C LEU A 335 31.28 9.52 2.73
N LYS A 336 30.76 8.89 1.68
CA LYS A 336 30.17 7.54 1.79
C LYS A 336 31.20 6.52 2.26
N GLU A 337 32.39 6.51 1.70
CA GLU A 337 33.48 5.64 2.15
C GLU A 337 33.84 5.90 3.63
N ARG A 338 33.88 7.16 4.02
CA ARG A 338 34.17 7.54 5.41
C ARG A 338 33.06 7.09 6.37
N PHE A 339 31.79 7.29 6.01
CA PHE A 339 30.65 6.86 6.83
C PHE A 339 30.60 5.34 6.91
N ALA A 340 30.79 4.63 5.79
CA ALA A 340 30.88 3.18 5.77
C ALA A 340 31.95 2.63 6.70
N ALA A 341 33.18 3.23 6.69
CA ALA A 341 34.24 2.84 7.60
C ALA A 341 33.87 3.06 9.08
N ILE A 342 33.09 4.10 9.39
CA ILE A 342 32.64 4.36 10.77
C ILE A 342 31.54 3.37 11.15
N PHE A 343 30.50 3.16 10.31
CA PHE A 343 29.43 2.22 10.60
C PHE A 343 29.94 0.78 10.77
N ALA A 344 30.98 0.39 10.06
CA ALA A 344 31.63 -0.91 10.22
C ALA A 344 32.36 -1.10 11.57
N THR A 345 32.44 -0.08 12.46
CA THR A 345 33.11 -0.19 13.77
C THR A 345 32.23 -0.75 14.88
N LYS A 346 30.92 -0.79 14.71
CA LYS A 346 29.95 -1.25 15.72
C LYS A 346 28.92 -2.16 15.08
N THR A 347 28.24 -2.94 15.90
CA THR A 347 27.09 -3.75 15.48
C THR A 347 25.88 -2.88 15.16
N ARG A 348 24.91 -3.44 14.44
CA ARG A 348 23.63 -2.77 14.13
C ARG A 348 22.92 -2.31 15.40
N ASP A 349 22.86 -3.18 16.39
CA ASP A 349 22.13 -2.93 17.63
C ASP A 349 22.85 -1.85 18.48
N GLU A 350 24.20 -1.81 18.50
CA GLU A 350 24.97 -0.70 19.13
C GLU A 350 24.72 0.65 18.43
N TRP A 351 24.54 0.66 17.10
CA TRP A 351 24.17 1.88 16.37
C TRP A 351 22.74 2.31 16.67
N GLU A 352 21.80 1.37 16.81
CA GLU A 352 20.44 1.67 17.23
C GLU A 352 20.42 2.34 18.60
N GLU A 353 21.14 1.83 19.59
CA GLU A 353 21.27 2.44 20.92
C GLU A 353 21.80 3.88 20.88
N ILE A 354 22.73 4.17 19.95
CA ILE A 354 23.30 5.52 19.79
C ILE A 354 22.28 6.51 19.23
N PHE A 355 21.40 6.04 18.34
CA PHE A 355 20.53 6.93 17.56
C PHE A 355 19.05 6.92 17.95
N VAL A 356 18.59 5.95 18.75
CA VAL A 356 17.16 5.76 19.04
C VAL A 356 16.46 6.99 19.63
N ASP A 357 17.15 7.77 20.45
CA ASP A 357 16.63 8.97 21.10
C ASP A 357 17.07 10.27 20.42
N THR A 358 17.42 10.22 19.13
CA THR A 358 17.88 11.38 18.33
C THR A 358 17.05 11.55 17.07
N ASP A 359 17.12 12.74 16.48
CA ASP A 359 16.54 13.02 15.16
C ASP A 359 17.54 12.78 14.01
N ALA A 360 18.55 11.94 14.20
CA ALA A 360 19.56 11.64 13.19
C ALA A 360 19.05 10.84 11.99
N CYS A 361 17.81 10.41 11.99
CA CYS A 361 17.19 9.57 10.95
C CYS A 361 18.02 8.32 10.62
N VAL A 362 18.49 7.62 11.66
CA VAL A 362 19.23 6.36 11.54
C VAL A 362 18.40 5.25 12.20
N THR A 363 18.15 4.18 11.46
CA THR A 363 17.35 3.04 11.95
C THR A 363 18.00 1.71 11.53
N PRO A 364 17.78 0.62 12.30
CA PRO A 364 18.21 -0.71 11.87
C PRO A 364 17.41 -1.15 10.63
N VAL A 365 18.08 -1.84 9.71
CA VAL A 365 17.40 -2.57 8.64
C VAL A 365 17.05 -3.95 9.18
N LEU A 366 15.75 -4.20 9.32
CA LEU A 366 15.22 -5.42 9.90
C LEU A 366 14.78 -6.38 8.81
N SER A 367 15.01 -7.67 9.00
CA SER A 367 14.32 -8.71 8.23
C SER A 367 12.82 -8.72 8.56
N PRO A 368 11.95 -9.28 7.71
CA PRO A 368 10.51 -9.37 8.01
C PRO A 368 10.19 -10.03 9.36
N ARG A 369 10.99 -11.02 9.76
CA ARG A 369 10.85 -11.69 11.04
C ARG A 369 11.25 -10.79 12.21
N GLU A 370 12.41 -10.15 12.12
CA GLU A 370 12.87 -9.20 13.15
C GLU A 370 11.90 -8.03 13.30
N ALA A 371 11.32 -7.56 12.19
CA ALA A 371 10.36 -6.45 12.22
C ALA A 371 9.12 -6.76 13.07
N ALA A 372 8.65 -8.01 13.08
CA ALA A 372 7.50 -8.42 13.89
C ALA A 372 7.83 -8.47 15.40
N GLU A 373 9.10 -8.70 15.74
CA GLU A 373 9.59 -8.83 17.13
C GLU A 373 10.17 -7.51 17.66
N HIS A 374 10.39 -6.51 16.81
CA HIS A 374 11.05 -5.25 17.19
C HIS A 374 10.20 -4.43 18.14
N PRO A 375 10.76 -3.93 19.31
CA PRO A 375 9.99 -3.26 20.35
C PRO A 375 9.12 -2.09 19.86
N VAL A 376 9.60 -1.28 18.93
CA VAL A 376 8.85 -0.15 18.34
C VAL A 376 7.61 -0.66 17.58
N ASN A 377 7.75 -1.73 16.81
CA ASN A 377 6.65 -2.31 16.05
C ASN A 377 5.65 -3.04 16.95
N VAL A 378 6.15 -3.74 17.99
CA VAL A 378 5.31 -4.38 19.01
C VAL A 378 4.50 -3.33 19.78
N ALA A 379 5.13 -2.27 20.28
CA ALA A 379 4.46 -1.19 20.99
C ALA A 379 3.40 -0.49 20.14
N ARG A 380 3.65 -0.37 18.82
CA ARG A 380 2.68 0.17 17.87
C ARG A 380 1.63 -0.85 17.42
N GLY A 381 1.84 -2.15 17.67
CA GLY A 381 0.98 -3.24 17.16
C GLY A 381 0.96 -3.23 15.62
N VAL A 382 2.12 -3.22 14.98
CA VAL A 382 2.22 -3.24 13.51
C VAL A 382 1.83 -4.59 12.95
N PHE A 383 2.13 -5.66 13.71
CA PHE A 383 1.87 -7.04 13.31
C PHE A 383 0.91 -7.72 14.28
N ASP A 384 0.09 -8.60 13.75
CA ASP A 384 -0.59 -9.67 14.48
C ASP A 384 0.37 -10.86 14.53
N VAL A 385 0.59 -11.39 15.73
CA VAL A 385 1.51 -12.51 15.97
C VAL A 385 0.79 -13.74 16.54
N ASP A 386 -0.52 -13.67 16.69
CA ASP A 386 -1.37 -14.77 17.16
C ASP A 386 -1.61 -15.75 16.00
N GLY A 387 -0.76 -16.78 15.92
CA GLY A 387 -0.77 -17.77 14.85
C GLY A 387 0.22 -17.45 13.72
N THR A 388 -0.26 -17.17 12.52
CA THR A 388 0.59 -16.75 11.40
C THR A 388 0.89 -15.26 11.51
N VAL A 389 2.18 -14.90 11.59
CA VAL A 389 2.60 -13.49 11.62
C VAL A 389 2.14 -12.77 10.35
N GLN A 390 1.40 -11.69 10.53
CA GLN A 390 0.86 -10.89 9.44
C GLN A 390 0.72 -9.41 9.85
N PRO A 391 0.74 -8.47 8.89
CA PRO A 391 0.50 -7.06 9.19
C PRO A 391 -0.94 -6.83 9.67
N ASN A 392 -1.09 -6.03 10.72
CA ASN A 392 -2.38 -5.52 11.16
C ASN A 392 -2.98 -4.54 10.12
N PRO A 393 -4.32 -4.35 10.12
CA PRO A 393 -4.97 -3.43 9.21
C PRO A 393 -4.41 -2.01 9.29
N ALA A 394 -4.19 -1.42 8.11
CA ALA A 394 -3.75 -0.05 7.92
C ALA A 394 -4.57 0.62 6.81
N PRO A 395 -4.86 1.95 6.93
CA PRO A 395 -4.55 2.84 8.04
C PRO A 395 -5.39 2.58 9.29
N ARG A 396 -5.00 3.16 10.44
CA ARG A 396 -5.75 3.05 11.69
C ARG A 396 -6.79 4.16 11.80
N PHE A 397 -8.00 3.78 12.13
CA PHE A 397 -9.12 4.70 12.32
C PHE A 397 -9.43 4.87 13.81
N SER A 398 -9.59 6.10 14.26
CA SER A 398 -9.83 6.43 15.67
C SER A 398 -11.21 6.04 16.20
N LYS A 399 -12.20 5.83 15.30
CA LYS A 399 -13.58 5.51 15.67
C LYS A 399 -14.06 4.19 15.09
N THR A 400 -13.54 3.78 13.98
CA THR A 400 -13.94 2.58 13.24
C THR A 400 -12.69 1.78 12.88
N PRO A 401 -12.01 1.17 13.87
CA PRO A 401 -10.79 0.41 13.60
C PRO A 401 -11.09 -0.75 12.65
N GLY A 402 -10.14 -1.03 11.75
CA GLY A 402 -10.15 -2.24 10.95
C GLY A 402 -9.80 -3.46 11.80
N ALA A 403 -10.17 -4.64 11.33
CA ALA A 403 -9.86 -5.91 11.99
C ALA A 403 -9.48 -6.98 10.96
N ILE A 404 -8.60 -7.89 11.34
CA ILE A 404 -8.35 -9.11 10.58
C ILE A 404 -9.53 -10.05 10.85
N GLY A 405 -10.18 -10.51 9.78
CA GLY A 405 -11.25 -11.49 9.86
C GLY A 405 -10.74 -12.93 9.73
N ASP A 406 -11.60 -13.82 9.24
CA ASP A 406 -11.27 -15.24 9.10
C ASP A 406 -10.01 -15.46 8.24
N PRO A 407 -9.17 -16.46 8.57
CA PRO A 407 -8.03 -16.83 7.75
C PRO A 407 -8.48 -17.29 6.35
N PRO A 408 -7.56 -17.36 5.37
CA PRO A 408 -7.88 -17.84 4.03
C PRO A 408 -8.46 -19.26 4.07
N GLY A 409 -9.63 -19.44 3.45
CA GLY A 409 -10.27 -20.75 3.28
C GLY A 409 -9.92 -21.41 1.94
N LEU A 410 -10.31 -22.68 1.79
CA LEU A 410 -10.26 -23.36 0.49
C LEU A 410 -11.23 -22.70 -0.50
N ALA A 411 -10.90 -22.77 -1.80
CA ALA A 411 -11.77 -22.27 -2.86
C ALA A 411 -13.19 -22.88 -2.73
N GLY A 412 -14.19 -22.00 -2.64
CA GLY A 412 -15.60 -22.38 -2.49
C GLY A 412 -16.02 -22.87 -1.10
N SER A 413 -15.13 -22.88 -0.10
CA SER A 413 -15.49 -23.34 1.26
C SER A 413 -16.61 -22.52 1.92
N GLY A 414 -16.75 -21.26 1.53
CA GLY A 414 -17.80 -20.35 2.02
C GLY A 414 -19.03 -20.23 1.09
N THR A 415 -19.16 -21.08 0.06
CA THR A 415 -20.15 -20.90 -1.01
C THR A 415 -21.57 -20.71 -0.47
N ARG A 416 -22.07 -21.63 0.33
CA ARG A 416 -23.46 -21.56 0.84
C ARG A 416 -23.68 -20.35 1.77
N ALA A 417 -22.80 -20.16 2.74
CA ALA A 417 -22.92 -19.07 3.70
C ALA A 417 -22.71 -17.69 3.06
N GLY A 418 -21.73 -17.57 2.17
CA GLY A 418 -21.46 -16.35 1.42
C GLY A 418 -22.64 -15.94 0.55
N LEU A 419 -23.19 -16.87 -0.23
CA LEU A 419 -24.34 -16.63 -1.09
C LEU A 419 -25.59 -16.26 -0.29
N ALA A 420 -25.84 -16.92 0.85
CA ALA A 420 -26.98 -16.60 1.72
C ALA A 420 -26.91 -15.16 2.24
N ARG A 421 -25.73 -14.68 2.66
CA ARG A 421 -25.54 -13.26 3.07
C ARG A 421 -25.81 -12.29 1.93
N TRP A 422 -25.61 -12.74 0.70
CA TRP A 422 -25.84 -11.96 -0.52
C TRP A 422 -27.23 -12.23 -1.14
N GLY A 423 -28.21 -12.69 -0.33
CA GLY A 423 -29.61 -12.82 -0.72
C GLY A 423 -29.93 -13.96 -1.68
N ILE A 424 -29.00 -14.91 -1.87
CA ILE A 424 -29.25 -16.15 -2.60
C ILE A 424 -29.72 -17.19 -1.60
N GLY A 425 -31.05 -17.35 -1.50
CA GLY A 425 -31.68 -18.32 -0.60
C GLY A 425 -31.43 -19.76 -1.01
N ILE A 426 -31.87 -20.70 -0.16
CA ILE A 426 -31.62 -22.13 -0.38
C ILE A 426 -32.28 -22.66 -1.68
N ASP A 427 -33.44 -22.11 -2.05
CA ASP A 427 -34.13 -22.53 -3.28
C ASP A 427 -33.36 -22.06 -4.52
N ASP A 428 -32.94 -20.80 -4.56
CA ASP A 428 -32.12 -20.26 -5.64
C ASP A 428 -30.76 -20.99 -5.71
N PHE A 429 -30.14 -21.24 -4.57
CA PHE A 429 -28.87 -22.01 -4.50
C PHE A 429 -29.05 -23.39 -5.13
N THR A 430 -30.15 -24.09 -4.82
CA THR A 430 -30.45 -25.42 -5.38
C THR A 430 -30.63 -25.35 -6.89
N VAL A 431 -31.33 -24.33 -7.40
CA VAL A 431 -31.49 -24.08 -8.83
C VAL A 431 -30.15 -23.86 -9.52
N PHE A 432 -29.33 -22.93 -9.01
CA PHE A 432 -27.98 -22.66 -9.56
C PHE A 432 -27.10 -23.89 -9.54
N ARG A 433 -27.09 -24.66 -8.43
CA ARG A 433 -26.35 -25.90 -8.31
C ARG A 433 -26.79 -26.94 -9.36
N SER A 434 -28.07 -27.17 -9.52
CA SER A 434 -28.60 -28.10 -10.49
C SER A 434 -28.30 -27.71 -11.94
N ALA A 435 -28.18 -26.41 -12.20
CA ALA A 435 -27.84 -25.85 -13.50
C ALA A 435 -26.31 -25.78 -13.76
N GLY A 436 -25.47 -26.23 -12.81
CA GLY A 436 -24.01 -26.30 -12.98
C GLY A 436 -23.28 -24.98 -12.77
N ALA A 437 -23.80 -24.06 -11.96
CA ALA A 437 -23.17 -22.75 -11.70
C ALA A 437 -21.82 -22.83 -10.98
N PHE A 438 -21.58 -23.89 -10.21
CA PHE A 438 -20.43 -23.98 -9.29
C PHE A 438 -19.23 -24.78 -9.84
N GLY A 439 -19.30 -25.29 -11.09
CA GLY A 439 -18.23 -26.11 -11.69
C GLY A 439 -18.02 -27.44 -10.97
N GLY A 440 -17.24 -28.36 -11.58
CA GLY A 440 -16.73 -29.65 -11.16
C GLY A 440 -17.28 -30.36 -9.93
N SER A 441 -16.87 -31.61 -9.73
CA SER A 441 -17.15 -32.45 -8.57
C SER A 441 -16.61 -31.82 -7.26
N THR A 442 -17.23 -30.76 -6.81
CA THR A 442 -17.02 -30.28 -5.45
C THR A 442 -17.68 -31.29 -4.52
N THR A 443 -16.86 -32.11 -3.87
CA THR A 443 -17.21 -32.60 -2.55
C THR A 443 -17.39 -31.38 -1.65
N MET A 444 -18.50 -30.65 -1.88
CA MET A 444 -19.03 -29.75 -0.87
C MET A 444 -19.32 -30.66 0.32
N GLY A 445 -18.54 -30.51 1.40
CA GLY A 445 -18.84 -31.23 2.61
C GLY A 445 -20.33 -31.07 2.90
N ASP A 446 -21.06 -32.17 2.90
CA ASP A 446 -22.41 -32.23 3.45
C ASP A 446 -22.28 -31.89 4.94
N GLU A 447 -22.23 -30.60 5.26
CA GLU A 447 -22.55 -30.13 6.60
C GLU A 447 -24.05 -30.32 6.76
N THR A 448 -24.40 -31.55 7.12
CA THR A 448 -25.71 -31.90 7.64
C THR A 448 -25.94 -31.15 8.95
N ALA A 449 -27.05 -30.37 8.95
CA ALA A 449 -27.80 -29.75 10.04
C ALA A 449 -27.09 -28.72 10.92
#